data_46335a6d2e428ad50786fccdb4d33705
#
_entry.id   46335a6d2e428ad50786fccdb4d33705
#
_cell.length_a   1.000
_cell.length_b   1.000
_cell.length_c   1.000
_cell.angle_alpha   90.00
_cell.angle_beta   90.00
_cell.angle_gamma   90.00
#
_symmetry.space_group_name_H-M   'P 1'
#
loop_
_entity.id
_entity.type
_entity.pdbx_description
1 polymer ?
#
loop_
_entity_poly.entity_id
_entity_poly.type
_entity_poly.pdbx_seq_one_letter_code
_entity_poly.pdbx_strand_id
1 'polypeptide(L)'
;LASEYVFRGQSQTQEDPAFQASVDYAHASGFYAGIWGSSVDFTAEDTLPEDEDGADVEIDYYVGFASDINDTFSYDVSGVYYTYPGANDGIDYDYPELIGKLTGWGWATFTLGYSWDTFNSGETSFYYNFGGEWGLPWELTLDSSIGYYDLDSVFDESYVDWQIGLSRSFGFLDVGAHYYDTNSDGELIYGDLADSRFVLTLGFTID
;
A
#
# COMPACT_ATOMS: atom_id res chain seq x y z
N LEU A 1 -0.49 1.86 -13.97
CA LEU A 1 -1.89 1.51 -14.20
C LEU A 1 -2.15 0.15 -13.58
N ALA A 2 -3.18 0.01 -12.80
CA ALA A 2 -3.63 -1.24 -12.24
C ALA A 2 -5.11 -1.46 -12.60
N SER A 3 -5.54 -2.73 -12.67
CA SER A 3 -6.95 -3.03 -12.83
C SER A 3 -7.76 -2.62 -11.60
N GLU A 4 -7.06 -2.43 -10.47
CA GLU A 4 -7.61 -2.00 -9.20
C GLU A 4 -6.46 -1.59 -8.26
N TYR A 5 -6.66 -0.64 -7.35
CA TYR A 5 -5.70 -0.31 -6.30
C TYR A 5 -6.07 -1.04 -5.01
N VAL A 6 -5.18 -1.88 -4.51
CA VAL A 6 -5.34 -2.62 -3.25
C VAL A 6 -4.29 -2.16 -2.25
N PHE A 7 -4.73 -1.74 -1.05
CA PHE A 7 -3.88 -1.36 0.07
C PHE A 7 -4.17 -2.27 1.27
N ARG A 8 -3.18 -3.05 1.72
CA ARG A 8 -3.31 -3.99 2.86
C ARG A 8 -4.53 -4.93 2.72
N GLY A 9 -4.74 -5.48 1.51
CA GLY A 9 -5.85 -6.37 1.19
C GLY A 9 -7.18 -5.72 0.85
N GLN A 10 -7.31 -4.40 1.05
CA GLN A 10 -8.55 -3.65 0.80
C GLN A 10 -8.47 -2.88 -0.52
N SER A 11 -9.56 -2.93 -1.31
CA SER A 11 -9.74 -2.08 -2.48
C SER A 11 -9.86 -0.59 -2.12
N GLN A 12 -9.10 0.24 -2.84
CA GLN A 12 -9.15 1.70 -2.71
C GLN A 12 -9.91 2.36 -3.88
N THR A 13 -10.34 1.57 -4.86
CA THR A 13 -10.99 2.06 -6.09
C THR A 13 -12.30 1.35 -6.40
N GLN A 14 -12.93 0.69 -5.41
CA GLN A 14 -14.18 -0.05 -5.59
C GLN A 14 -14.16 -0.99 -6.80
N GLU A 15 -13.04 -1.73 -6.97
CA GLU A 15 -12.79 -2.66 -8.09
C GLU A 15 -12.62 -1.99 -9.47
N ASP A 16 -12.55 -0.66 -9.52
CA ASP A 16 -12.31 0.10 -10.75
C ASP A 16 -10.81 0.32 -11.01
N PRO A 17 -10.41 0.54 -12.29
CA PRO A 17 -9.01 0.75 -12.65
C PRO A 17 -8.38 1.98 -11.98
N ALA A 18 -7.16 1.79 -11.45
CA ALA A 18 -6.36 2.84 -10.83
C ALA A 18 -5.28 3.37 -11.77
N PHE A 19 -5.15 4.69 -11.82
CA PHE A 19 -4.02 5.37 -12.44
C PHE A 19 -3.08 5.88 -11.34
N GLN A 20 -1.83 5.40 -11.38
CA GLN A 20 -0.83 5.67 -10.35
C GLN A 20 0.45 6.26 -10.96
N ALA A 21 1.08 7.20 -10.25
CA ALA A 21 2.34 7.79 -10.67
C ALA A 21 3.17 8.21 -9.46
N SER A 22 4.50 8.15 -9.58
CA SER A 22 5.42 8.69 -8.56
C SER A 22 6.55 9.52 -9.19
N VAL A 23 7.14 10.36 -8.35
CA VAL A 23 8.41 11.03 -8.61
C VAL A 23 9.29 10.87 -7.39
N ASP A 24 10.45 10.25 -7.59
CA ASP A 24 11.36 9.84 -6.53
C ASP A 24 12.71 10.51 -6.70
N TYR A 25 13.28 10.96 -5.58
CA TYR A 25 14.66 11.42 -5.49
C TYR A 25 15.45 10.56 -4.51
N ALA A 26 16.53 9.93 -4.97
CA ALA A 26 17.44 9.16 -4.15
C ALA A 26 18.84 9.80 -4.12
N HIS A 27 19.41 9.96 -2.93
CA HIS A 27 20.75 10.48 -2.73
C HIS A 27 21.74 9.36 -2.36
N ALA A 28 22.97 9.47 -2.82
CA ALA A 28 24.01 8.45 -2.58
C ALA A 28 24.33 8.17 -1.09
N SER A 29 23.87 9.02 -0.16
CA SER A 29 24.00 8.79 1.28
C SER A 29 22.96 7.80 1.86
N GLY A 30 21.97 7.38 1.07
CA GLY A 30 20.86 6.57 1.51
C GLY A 30 19.56 7.36 1.78
N PHE A 31 19.62 8.71 1.85
CA PHE A 31 18.39 9.52 1.94
C PHE A 31 17.61 9.51 0.63
N TYR A 32 16.28 9.44 0.75
CA TYR A 32 15.37 9.58 -0.37
C TYR A 32 14.13 10.38 0.02
N ALA A 33 13.45 10.92 -0.95
CA ALA A 33 12.14 11.55 -0.79
C ALA A 33 11.36 11.40 -2.08
N GLY A 34 10.03 11.38 -1.99
CA GLY A 34 9.19 11.30 -3.17
C GLY A 34 7.76 11.75 -2.91
N ILE A 35 7.02 11.76 -4.00
CA ILE A 35 5.58 11.97 -4.03
C ILE A 35 5.00 10.85 -4.89
N TRP A 36 4.01 10.18 -4.36
CA TRP A 36 3.21 9.21 -5.09
C TRP A 36 1.76 9.67 -5.14
N GLY A 37 1.00 9.23 -6.13
CA GLY A 37 -0.41 9.53 -6.21
C GLY A 37 -1.16 8.46 -6.98
N SER A 38 -2.43 8.29 -6.66
CA SER A 38 -3.37 7.35 -7.28
C SER A 38 -4.76 7.96 -7.37
N SER A 39 -5.52 7.52 -8.37
CA SER A 39 -6.97 7.61 -8.26
C SER A 39 -7.45 6.66 -7.17
N VAL A 40 -8.41 7.09 -6.38
CA VAL A 40 -9.14 6.30 -5.38
C VAL A 40 -10.63 6.54 -5.55
N ASP A 41 -11.47 5.74 -4.91
CA ASP A 41 -12.91 5.93 -4.84
C ASP A 41 -13.39 5.53 -3.44
N PHE A 42 -13.67 6.54 -2.61
CA PHE A 42 -14.16 6.37 -1.25
C PHE A 42 -15.65 6.65 -1.12
N THR A 43 -16.37 6.67 -2.24
CA THR A 43 -17.82 6.86 -2.24
C THR A 43 -18.50 5.70 -1.50
N ALA A 44 -19.38 6.00 -0.54
CA ALA A 44 -20.15 4.97 0.13
C ALA A 44 -21.29 4.48 -0.79
N GLU A 45 -21.44 3.15 -0.97
CA GLU A 45 -22.38 2.53 -1.94
C GLU A 45 -23.86 2.91 -1.77
N ASP A 46 -24.28 3.39 -0.59
CA ASP A 46 -25.70 3.72 -0.26
C ASP A 46 -25.98 5.23 -0.19
N THR A 47 -25.05 6.08 -0.64
CA THR A 47 -25.25 7.53 -0.65
C THR A 47 -25.98 7.99 -1.92
N LEU A 48 -26.84 8.98 -1.78
CA LEU A 48 -27.45 9.65 -2.93
C LEU A 48 -26.34 10.39 -3.71
N PRO A 49 -26.47 10.60 -5.05
CA PRO A 49 -25.46 11.28 -5.87
C PRO A 49 -25.07 12.69 -5.38
N GLU A 50 -25.85 13.30 -4.51
CA GLU A 50 -25.58 14.57 -3.84
C GLU A 50 -24.76 14.41 -2.54
N ASP A 51 -24.54 13.18 -2.07
CA ASP A 51 -23.80 12.83 -0.85
C ASP A 51 -22.51 12.04 -1.20
N GLU A 52 -21.88 12.33 -2.34
CA GLU A 52 -20.57 11.81 -2.72
C GLU A 52 -19.51 12.39 -1.76
N ASP A 53 -19.34 11.74 -0.62
CA ASP A 53 -18.48 12.20 0.48
C ASP A 53 -17.04 11.71 0.36
N GLY A 54 -16.73 10.97 -0.71
CA GLY A 54 -15.47 10.27 -0.90
C GLY A 54 -14.34 11.15 -1.45
N ALA A 55 -13.12 10.63 -1.32
CA ALA A 55 -11.96 11.14 -2.01
C ALA A 55 -11.79 10.43 -3.35
N ASP A 56 -11.41 11.17 -4.40
CA ASP A 56 -11.13 10.65 -5.73
C ASP A 56 -9.63 10.48 -6.00
N VAL A 57 -8.80 11.09 -5.17
CA VAL A 57 -7.34 11.14 -5.33
C VAL A 57 -6.65 10.97 -3.99
N GLU A 58 -5.62 10.13 -3.98
CA GLU A 58 -4.63 10.00 -2.91
C GLU A 58 -3.31 10.60 -3.36
N ILE A 59 -2.66 11.38 -2.50
CA ILE A 59 -1.31 11.90 -2.70
C ILE A 59 -0.49 11.67 -1.44
N ASP A 60 0.60 10.91 -1.58
CA ASP A 60 1.51 10.58 -0.50
C ASP A 60 2.80 11.34 -0.63
N TYR A 61 3.21 11.96 0.46
CA TYR A 61 4.53 12.58 0.59
C TYR A 61 5.37 11.72 1.52
N TYR A 62 6.56 11.33 1.07
CA TYR A 62 7.43 10.50 1.89
C TYR A 62 8.88 10.96 1.87
N VAL A 63 9.55 10.67 2.97
CA VAL A 63 10.98 10.86 3.15
C VAL A 63 11.53 9.69 3.95
N GLY A 64 12.69 9.20 3.57
CA GLY A 64 13.28 8.06 4.25
C GLY A 64 14.79 7.97 4.13
N PHE A 65 15.29 6.94 4.79
CA PHE A 65 16.70 6.58 4.78
C PHE A 65 16.84 5.05 4.72
N ALA A 66 17.56 4.57 3.73
CA ALA A 66 17.87 3.16 3.55
C ALA A 66 19.39 2.94 3.56
N SER A 67 19.84 1.85 4.19
CA SER A 67 21.25 1.47 4.22
C SER A 67 21.43 0.00 4.50
N ASP A 68 22.59 -0.54 4.10
CA ASP A 68 23.01 -1.87 4.49
C ASP A 68 23.52 -1.86 5.93
N ILE A 69 23.13 -2.88 6.69
CA ILE A 69 23.71 -3.20 8.01
C ILE A 69 24.98 -4.04 7.80
N ASN A 70 24.89 -5.00 6.87
CA ASN A 70 26.00 -5.88 6.45
C ASN A 70 25.62 -6.55 5.11
N ASP A 71 26.43 -7.47 4.62
CA ASP A 71 26.23 -8.20 3.35
C ASP A 71 24.92 -9.01 3.29
N THR A 72 24.24 -9.22 4.40
CA THR A 72 23.02 -10.05 4.49
C THR A 72 21.78 -9.23 4.82
N PHE A 73 21.91 -8.17 5.57
CA PHE A 73 20.79 -7.38 6.09
C PHE A 73 20.89 -5.92 5.69
N SER A 74 19.76 -5.36 5.26
CA SER A 74 19.55 -3.94 5.04
C SER A 74 18.31 -3.46 5.77
N TYR A 75 18.21 -2.16 6.00
CA TYR A 75 17.06 -1.53 6.62
C TYR A 75 16.63 -0.30 5.83
N ASP A 76 15.36 0.03 5.98
CA ASP A 76 14.73 1.25 5.49
C ASP A 76 13.82 1.82 6.59
N VAL A 77 13.90 3.13 6.81
CA VAL A 77 13.00 3.84 7.73
C VAL A 77 12.48 5.07 7.03
N SER A 78 11.16 5.20 6.96
CA SER A 78 10.50 6.32 6.30
C SER A 78 9.33 6.87 7.11
N GLY A 79 9.04 8.14 6.88
CA GLY A 79 7.79 8.78 7.25
C GLY A 79 6.98 9.04 5.99
N VAL A 80 5.71 8.69 6.03
CA VAL A 80 4.75 8.94 4.96
C VAL A 80 3.63 9.81 5.51
N TYR A 81 3.15 10.75 4.71
CA TYR A 81 1.95 11.51 4.97
C TYR A 81 0.98 11.28 3.82
N TYR A 82 -0.06 10.51 4.09
CA TYR A 82 -1.15 10.22 3.18
C TYR A 82 -2.10 11.39 3.16
N THR A 83 -2.50 11.86 1.98
CA THR A 83 -3.46 12.95 1.84
C THR A 83 -4.51 12.63 0.77
N TYR A 84 -5.72 13.09 1.02
CA TYR A 84 -6.89 12.80 0.19
C TYR A 84 -7.56 14.10 -0.28
N PRO A 85 -6.88 14.87 -1.19
CA PRO A 85 -7.43 16.13 -1.68
C PRO A 85 -8.70 15.88 -2.50
N GLY A 86 -9.73 16.66 -2.23
CA GLY A 86 -11.03 16.55 -2.91
C GLY A 86 -12.12 15.87 -2.09
N ALA A 87 -11.79 15.33 -0.90
CA ALA A 87 -12.82 14.97 0.05
C ALA A 87 -13.70 16.18 0.41
N ASN A 88 -14.99 15.94 0.63
CA ASN A 88 -15.97 17.01 0.89
C ASN A 88 -15.68 17.78 2.18
N ASP A 89 -16.22 19.00 2.28
CA ASP A 89 -16.05 19.88 3.43
C ASP A 89 -16.44 19.18 4.75
N GLY A 90 -15.47 19.00 5.65
CA GLY A 90 -15.64 18.40 6.97
C GLY A 90 -15.23 16.92 7.07
N ILE A 91 -14.80 16.32 5.97
CA ILE A 91 -14.20 14.98 5.93
C ILE A 91 -12.70 15.15 5.71
N ASP A 92 -11.90 14.54 6.58
CA ASP A 92 -10.44 14.58 6.52
C ASP A 92 -9.92 13.17 6.83
N TYR A 93 -9.29 12.54 5.83
CA TYR A 93 -8.68 11.21 5.94
C TYR A 93 -7.16 11.28 6.03
N ASP A 94 -6.58 12.49 6.03
CA ASP A 94 -5.14 12.68 6.02
C ASP A 94 -4.50 12.12 7.28
N TYR A 95 -3.44 11.33 7.14
CA TYR A 95 -2.75 10.77 8.30
C TYR A 95 -1.27 10.49 8.05
N PRO A 96 -0.45 10.54 9.12
CA PRO A 96 0.96 10.18 9.09
C PRO A 96 1.19 8.71 9.41
N GLU A 97 2.23 8.12 8.83
CA GLU A 97 2.73 6.80 9.20
C GLU A 97 4.26 6.78 9.23
N LEU A 98 4.84 6.12 10.24
CA LEU A 98 6.25 5.73 10.28
C LEU A 98 6.38 4.28 9.85
N ILE A 99 7.24 4.01 8.87
CA ILE A 99 7.44 2.66 8.35
C ILE A 99 8.90 2.26 8.54
N GLY A 100 9.11 1.10 9.14
CA GLY A 100 10.42 0.46 9.26
C GLY A 100 10.43 -0.88 8.52
N LYS A 101 11.45 -1.10 7.67
CA LYS A 101 11.65 -2.37 6.97
C LYS A 101 13.00 -2.95 7.32
N LEU A 102 13.07 -4.27 7.51
CA LEU A 102 14.28 -5.04 7.64
C LEU A 102 14.28 -6.15 6.59
N THR A 103 15.21 -6.06 5.64
CA THR A 103 15.38 -7.07 4.60
C THR A 103 16.59 -7.95 4.91
N GLY A 104 16.41 -9.27 4.84
CA GLY A 104 17.46 -10.25 5.04
C GLY A 104 17.60 -11.19 3.85
N TRP A 105 18.83 -11.67 3.63
CA TRP A 105 19.19 -12.63 2.57
C TRP A 105 18.82 -12.17 1.16
N GLY A 106 18.49 -10.90 0.97
CA GLY A 106 18.08 -10.32 -0.31
C GLY A 106 16.68 -10.71 -0.80
N TRP A 107 15.89 -11.43 0.02
CA TRP A 107 14.55 -11.85 -0.39
C TRP A 107 13.48 -11.73 0.69
N ALA A 108 13.82 -11.79 1.98
CA ALA A 108 12.86 -11.76 3.08
C ALA A 108 12.78 -10.38 3.70
N THR A 109 11.60 -9.79 3.77
CA THR A 109 11.37 -8.46 4.36
C THR A 109 10.33 -8.53 5.46
N PHE A 110 10.69 -7.99 6.63
CA PHE A 110 9.73 -7.65 7.68
C PHE A 110 9.48 -6.16 7.65
N THR A 111 8.20 -5.76 7.66
CA THR A 111 7.76 -4.36 7.69
C THR A 111 6.94 -4.10 8.95
N LEU A 112 7.20 -2.97 9.60
CA LEU A 112 6.40 -2.42 10.69
C LEU A 112 5.94 -1.02 10.29
N GLY A 113 4.63 -0.80 10.20
CA GLY A 113 3.98 0.50 10.10
C GLY A 113 3.43 0.94 11.45
N TYR A 114 3.51 2.22 11.76
CA TYR A 114 2.93 2.83 12.95
C TYR A 114 2.33 4.18 12.61
N SER A 115 1.03 4.33 12.83
CA SER A 115 0.35 5.61 12.80
C SER A 115 -0.13 6.00 14.20
N TRP A 116 0.03 7.26 14.55
CA TRP A 116 -0.49 7.81 15.82
C TRP A 116 -1.80 8.56 15.65
N ASP A 117 -2.29 8.64 14.42
CA ASP A 117 -3.53 9.33 14.04
C ASP A 117 -4.08 8.70 12.77
N THR A 118 -4.44 7.42 12.85
CA THR A 118 -4.86 6.62 11.70
C THR A 118 -6.16 7.14 11.12
N PHE A 119 -6.17 7.48 9.83
CA PHE A 119 -7.34 8.03 9.12
C PHE A 119 -7.92 9.28 9.79
N ASN A 120 -7.07 10.09 10.45
CA ASN A 120 -7.47 11.29 11.22
C ASN A 120 -8.52 11.01 12.32
N SER A 121 -8.51 9.80 12.86
CA SER A 121 -9.43 9.38 13.93
C SER A 121 -9.00 9.81 15.33
N GLY A 122 -7.75 10.24 15.51
CA GLY A 122 -7.11 10.46 16.81
C GLY A 122 -6.59 9.17 17.45
N GLU A 123 -6.75 8.02 16.79
CA GLU A 123 -6.39 6.69 17.32
C GLU A 123 -5.14 6.13 16.62
N THR A 124 -4.47 5.21 17.32
CA THR A 124 -3.23 4.60 16.83
C THR A 124 -3.49 3.29 16.11
N SER A 125 -2.62 2.95 15.14
CA SER A 125 -2.59 1.63 14.55
C SER A 125 -1.17 1.09 14.34
N PHE A 126 -1.06 -0.22 14.19
CA PHE A 126 0.16 -0.91 13.79
C PHE A 126 -0.11 -1.86 12.64
N TYR A 127 0.79 -1.85 11.65
CA TYR A 127 0.78 -2.83 10.57
C TYR A 127 2.06 -3.65 10.62
N TYR A 128 1.93 -4.95 10.70
CA TYR A 128 3.03 -5.92 10.68
C TYR A 128 2.93 -6.72 9.40
N ASN A 129 3.99 -6.78 8.61
CA ASN A 129 3.98 -7.58 7.39
C ASN A 129 5.28 -8.38 7.27
N PHE A 130 5.18 -9.60 6.81
CA PHE A 130 6.30 -10.41 6.41
C PHE A 130 6.10 -10.87 4.97
N GLY A 131 7.06 -10.54 4.12
CA GLY A 131 7.01 -10.84 2.71
C GLY A 131 8.34 -11.32 2.15
N GLY A 132 8.31 -11.70 0.89
CA GLY A 132 9.51 -12.09 0.18
C GLY A 132 9.35 -12.08 -1.33
N GLU A 133 10.50 -11.97 -2.01
CA GLU A 133 10.60 -11.97 -3.47
C GLU A 133 11.61 -13.02 -3.94
N TRP A 134 11.25 -13.78 -4.96
CA TRP A 134 12.09 -14.85 -5.52
C TRP A 134 12.15 -14.77 -7.05
N GLY A 135 13.37 -14.68 -7.58
CA GLY A 135 13.62 -14.79 -9.01
C GLY A 135 13.34 -16.22 -9.51
N LEU A 136 12.47 -16.34 -10.50
CA LEU A 136 12.12 -17.59 -11.16
C LEU A 136 12.75 -17.66 -12.57
N PRO A 137 12.76 -18.87 -13.23
CA PRO A 137 13.11 -18.97 -14.64
C PRO A 137 12.26 -18.02 -15.52
N TRP A 138 12.80 -17.68 -16.69
CA TRP A 138 12.18 -16.76 -17.67
C TRP A 138 12.05 -15.31 -17.21
N GLU A 139 12.91 -14.87 -16.31
CA GLU A 139 12.91 -13.51 -15.76
C GLU A 139 11.61 -13.15 -15.05
N LEU A 140 10.92 -14.14 -14.50
CA LEU A 140 9.78 -13.94 -13.65
C LEU A 140 10.22 -13.66 -12.21
N THR A 141 9.49 -12.82 -11.52
CA THR A 141 9.59 -12.62 -10.07
C THR A 141 8.31 -13.13 -9.43
N LEU A 142 8.44 -14.02 -8.44
CA LEU A 142 7.37 -14.38 -7.53
C LEU A 142 7.52 -13.51 -6.29
N ASP A 143 6.45 -12.89 -5.86
CA ASP A 143 6.37 -12.20 -4.58
C ASP A 143 5.19 -12.72 -3.76
N SER A 144 5.32 -12.67 -2.44
CA SER A 144 4.22 -12.97 -1.54
C SER A 144 4.42 -12.30 -0.19
N SER A 145 3.33 -12.02 0.50
CA SER A 145 3.38 -11.52 1.87
C SER A 145 2.14 -11.90 2.66
N ILE A 146 2.26 -11.79 3.99
CA ILE A 146 1.17 -11.85 4.95
C ILE A 146 1.31 -10.66 5.89
N GLY A 147 0.22 -9.95 6.13
CA GLY A 147 0.13 -8.80 7.00
C GLY A 147 -0.86 -9.02 8.15
N TYR A 148 -0.67 -8.29 9.23
CA TYR A 148 -1.64 -8.12 10.31
C TYR A 148 -1.80 -6.63 10.58
N TYR A 149 -2.99 -6.11 10.39
CA TYR A 149 -3.32 -4.73 10.66
C TYR A 149 -4.09 -4.64 11.97
N ASP A 150 -3.41 -4.12 12.99
CA ASP A 150 -3.97 -3.84 14.30
C ASP A 150 -4.71 -2.50 14.24
N LEU A 151 -6.03 -2.58 14.12
CA LEU A 151 -6.97 -1.47 14.05
C LEU A 151 -7.97 -1.48 15.22
N ASP A 152 -7.68 -2.26 16.27
CA ASP A 152 -8.55 -2.40 17.43
C ASP A 152 -8.96 -1.05 18.03
N SER A 153 -8.04 -0.09 18.11
CA SER A 153 -8.32 1.26 18.61
C SER A 153 -9.21 2.10 17.67
N VAL A 154 -9.25 1.77 16.36
CA VAL A 154 -9.97 2.55 15.35
C VAL A 154 -11.35 1.97 15.07
N PHE A 155 -11.44 0.63 14.95
CA PHE A 155 -12.65 -0.08 14.51
C PHE A 155 -13.14 -1.14 15.50
N ASP A 156 -12.53 -1.28 16.69
CA ASP A 156 -12.76 -2.38 17.63
C ASP A 156 -12.50 -3.78 17.04
N GLU A 157 -11.70 -3.85 15.95
CA GLU A 157 -11.38 -5.07 15.20
C GLU A 157 -10.01 -4.94 14.52
N SER A 158 -9.37 -6.06 14.19
CA SER A 158 -8.09 -6.15 13.51
C SER A 158 -8.12 -7.31 12.52
N TYR A 159 -7.35 -7.26 11.43
CA TYR A 159 -7.43 -8.29 10.41
C TYR A 159 -6.07 -8.74 9.87
N VAL A 160 -6.09 -9.86 9.15
CA VAL A 160 -4.96 -10.42 8.41
C VAL A 160 -5.21 -10.27 6.92
N ASP A 161 -4.23 -9.78 6.20
CA ASP A 161 -4.19 -9.77 4.75
C ASP A 161 -3.07 -10.67 4.21
N TRP A 162 -3.20 -11.13 2.96
CA TRP A 162 -2.11 -11.81 2.25
C TRP A 162 -2.18 -11.56 0.75
N GLN A 163 -1.02 -11.69 0.12
CA GLN A 163 -0.92 -11.61 -1.32
C GLN A 163 0.09 -12.60 -1.88
N ILE A 164 -0.10 -12.98 -3.14
CA ILE A 164 0.85 -13.69 -3.97
C ILE A 164 0.79 -13.14 -5.39
N GLY A 165 1.95 -12.90 -6.00
CA GLY A 165 2.02 -12.32 -7.32
C GLY A 165 3.13 -12.86 -8.19
N LEU A 166 2.98 -12.66 -9.48
CA LEU A 166 4.00 -12.88 -10.48
C LEU A 166 4.16 -11.61 -11.30
N SER A 167 5.40 -11.20 -11.50
CA SER A 167 5.74 -10.05 -12.34
C SER A 167 6.87 -10.36 -13.31
N ARG A 168 6.98 -9.55 -14.35
CA ARG A 168 8.08 -9.57 -15.30
C ARG A 168 8.31 -8.20 -15.91
N SER A 169 9.61 -7.85 -16.06
CA SER A 169 10.03 -6.63 -16.75
C SER A 169 10.39 -6.91 -18.21
N PHE A 170 9.94 -6.06 -19.11
CA PHE A 170 10.23 -6.05 -20.55
C PHE A 170 10.89 -4.72 -20.94
N GLY A 171 12.13 -4.51 -20.54
CA GLY A 171 12.82 -3.24 -20.69
C GLY A 171 12.24 -2.18 -19.73
N PHE A 172 11.58 -1.17 -20.27
CA PHE A 172 10.93 -0.10 -19.48
C PHE A 172 9.49 -0.44 -19.04
N LEU A 173 8.97 -1.60 -19.45
CA LEU A 173 7.61 -2.04 -19.17
C LEU A 173 7.61 -3.13 -18.13
N ASP A 174 6.88 -2.95 -17.04
CA ASP A 174 6.64 -3.93 -16.00
C ASP A 174 5.21 -4.43 -16.07
N VAL A 175 5.03 -5.75 -16.04
CA VAL A 175 3.70 -6.40 -16.05
C VAL A 175 3.60 -7.30 -14.84
N GLY A 176 2.52 -7.19 -14.08
CA GLY A 176 2.25 -8.02 -12.91
C GLY A 176 0.85 -8.58 -12.86
N ALA A 177 0.69 -9.68 -12.16
CA ALA A 177 -0.59 -10.28 -11.81
C ALA A 177 -0.52 -10.77 -10.37
N HIS A 178 -1.38 -10.24 -9.51
CA HIS A 178 -1.39 -10.50 -8.08
C HIS A 178 -2.77 -10.97 -7.62
N TYR A 179 -2.78 -11.87 -6.66
CA TYR A 179 -3.95 -12.26 -5.91
C TYR A 179 -3.84 -11.69 -4.50
N TYR A 180 -4.88 -11.00 -4.07
CA TYR A 180 -5.02 -10.43 -2.72
C TYR A 180 -6.22 -11.05 -2.03
N ASP A 181 -6.17 -11.09 -0.70
CA ASP A 181 -7.28 -11.59 0.10
C ASP A 181 -7.10 -11.13 1.56
N THR A 182 -8.18 -11.15 2.33
CA THR A 182 -8.17 -10.93 3.77
C THR A 182 -8.88 -12.07 4.51
N ASN A 183 -8.77 -12.10 5.83
CA ASN A 183 -9.62 -12.97 6.64
C ASN A 183 -11.02 -12.33 6.84
N SER A 184 -11.95 -13.09 7.45
CA SER A 184 -13.32 -12.62 7.71
C SER A 184 -13.42 -11.34 8.54
N ASP A 185 -12.38 -10.99 9.30
CA ASP A 185 -12.36 -9.76 10.09
C ASP A 185 -12.10 -8.55 9.20
N GLY A 186 -11.33 -8.70 8.11
CA GLY A 186 -11.20 -7.69 7.06
C GLY A 186 -12.53 -7.41 6.35
N GLU A 187 -13.24 -8.48 5.98
CA GLU A 187 -14.59 -8.36 5.41
C GLU A 187 -15.59 -7.73 6.40
N LEU A 188 -15.43 -7.98 7.71
CA LEU A 188 -16.27 -7.35 8.74
C LEU A 188 -16.06 -5.83 8.78
N ILE A 189 -14.82 -5.33 8.59
CA ILE A 189 -14.50 -3.90 8.61
C ILE A 189 -14.90 -3.22 7.31
N TYR A 190 -14.57 -3.84 6.15
CA TYR A 190 -14.61 -3.19 4.84
C TYR A 190 -15.61 -3.78 3.85
N GLY A 191 -16.37 -4.83 4.26
CA GLY A 191 -17.33 -5.51 3.38
C GLY A 191 -16.64 -6.12 2.16
N ASP A 192 -17.32 -6.04 1.03
CA ASP A 192 -16.87 -6.60 -0.26
C ASP A 192 -15.54 -6.00 -0.74
N LEU A 193 -15.14 -4.81 -0.22
CA LEU A 193 -13.83 -4.20 -0.53
C LEU A 193 -12.63 -5.01 0.00
N ALA A 194 -12.85 -5.91 0.96
CA ALA A 194 -11.84 -6.80 1.52
C ALA A 194 -11.91 -8.24 0.98
N ASP A 195 -12.80 -8.51 0.02
CA ASP A 195 -12.93 -9.81 -0.65
C ASP A 195 -11.69 -10.15 -1.49
N SER A 196 -11.54 -11.43 -1.75
CA SER A 196 -10.46 -11.93 -2.60
C SER A 196 -10.52 -11.41 -4.03
N ARG A 197 -9.37 -11.02 -4.60
CA ARG A 197 -9.31 -10.41 -5.92
C ARG A 197 -8.03 -10.65 -6.69
N PHE A 198 -8.14 -10.57 -8.02
CA PHE A 198 -6.99 -10.58 -8.93
C PHE A 198 -6.74 -9.18 -9.49
N VAL A 199 -5.53 -8.69 -9.36
CA VAL A 199 -5.10 -7.39 -9.86
C VAL A 199 -4.04 -7.55 -10.92
N LEU A 200 -4.25 -6.93 -12.08
CA LEU A 200 -3.26 -6.81 -13.16
C LEU A 200 -2.61 -5.43 -13.09
N THR A 201 -1.28 -5.40 -13.20
CA THR A 201 -0.52 -4.15 -13.20
C THR A 201 0.28 -3.96 -14.46
N LEU A 202 0.38 -2.71 -14.90
CA LEU A 202 1.20 -2.27 -16.01
C LEU A 202 1.97 -1.02 -15.58
N GLY A 203 3.28 -1.14 -15.43
CA GLY A 203 4.17 -0.06 -14.97
C GLY A 203 5.16 0.38 -16.04
N PHE A 204 5.62 1.62 -15.92
CA PHE A 204 6.70 2.19 -16.74
C PHE A 204 7.65 2.94 -15.82
N THR A 205 8.93 2.61 -15.87
CA THR A 205 9.99 3.33 -15.16
C THR A 205 10.82 4.14 -16.13
N ILE A 206 11.02 5.41 -15.82
CA ILE A 206 11.86 6.34 -16.58
C ILE A 206 12.92 6.89 -15.60
N ASP A 207 14.21 6.57 -15.84
CA ASP A 207 15.35 7.00 -15.04
C ASP A 207 15.89 8.38 -15.50
#